data_f66675ca952d32af9aa9ca5332f2b477
#
_entry.id   f66675ca952d32af9aa9ca5332f2b477
#
_cell.length_a   1.000
_cell.length_b   1.000
_cell.length_c   1.000
_cell.angle_alpha   90.00
_cell.angle_beta   90.00
_cell.angle_gamma   90.00
#
_symmetry.space_group_name_H-M   'P 1'
#
loop_
_entity.id
_entity.type
_entity.pdbx_description
1 polymer ?
#
loop_
_entity_poly.entity_id
_entity_poly.type
_entity_poly.pdbx_seq_one_letter_code
_entity_poly.pdbx_strand_id
1 'polypeptide(L)' 'KDFGAIRKWVATSDLDANTLFRQLYDALYDLLKPQSIPNAVLVIADYQYKNAFVADTEINVVACLTELMVNCEFK' A
#
# COMPACT_ATOMS: atom_id res chain seq x y z
N LYS A 1 10.86 -6.10 3.28
CA LYS A 1 9.81 -6.12 4.33
C LYS A 1 10.23 -5.40 5.60
N ASP A 2 10.79 -4.24 5.45
CA ASP A 2 11.18 -3.43 6.60
C ASP A 2 10.07 -2.42 6.89
N PHE A 3 9.31 -2.68 7.96
CA PHE A 3 8.18 -1.83 8.33
C PHE A 3 8.61 -0.40 8.61
N GLY A 4 9.74 -0.23 9.29
CA GLY A 4 10.26 1.10 9.60
C GLY A 4 10.62 1.90 8.35
N ALA A 5 11.22 1.23 7.36
CA ALA A 5 11.57 1.87 6.10
C ALA A 5 10.32 2.25 5.31
N ILE A 6 9.29 1.40 5.30
CA ILE A 6 8.03 1.69 4.63
C ILE A 6 7.35 2.89 5.28
N ARG A 7 7.29 2.92 6.60
CA ARG A 7 6.69 4.03 7.33
C ARG A 7 7.41 5.34 7.03
N LYS A 8 8.74 5.29 7.00
CA LYS A 8 9.54 6.47 6.70
C LYS A 8 9.31 6.95 5.27
N TRP A 9 9.22 6.01 4.33
CA TRP A 9 8.97 6.36 2.93
C TRP A 9 7.64 7.11 2.78
N VAL A 10 6.59 6.62 3.43
CA VAL A 10 5.28 7.28 3.38
C VAL A 10 5.36 8.66 4.02
N ALA A 11 6.02 8.77 5.19
CA ALA A 11 6.09 10.02 5.93
C ALA A 11 6.88 11.11 5.20
N THR A 12 7.87 10.73 4.40
CA THR A 12 8.72 11.68 3.66
C THR A 12 8.24 11.94 2.24
N SER A 13 7.19 11.25 1.79
CA SER A 13 6.66 11.43 0.45
C SER A 13 5.83 12.70 0.38
N ASP A 14 6.02 13.48 -0.70
CA ASP A 14 5.21 14.67 -0.96
C ASP A 14 3.95 14.35 -1.77
N LEU A 15 3.73 13.08 -2.08
CA LEU A 15 2.59 12.66 -2.89
C LEU A 15 1.33 12.53 -2.05
N ASP A 16 0.17 12.81 -2.65
CA ASP A 16 -1.08 12.56 -1.96
C ASP A 16 -1.37 11.06 -1.90
N ALA A 17 -2.34 10.66 -1.08
CA ALA A 17 -2.63 9.25 -0.87
C ALA A 17 -3.08 8.53 -2.14
N ASN A 18 -3.88 9.19 -2.97
CA ASN A 18 -4.35 8.57 -4.21
C ASN A 18 -3.19 8.29 -5.16
N THR A 19 -2.22 9.19 -5.24
CA THR A 19 -1.03 8.99 -6.05
C THR A 19 -0.19 7.84 -5.50
N LEU A 20 -0.05 7.75 -4.18
CA LEU A 20 0.68 6.65 -3.56
C LEU A 20 0.02 5.30 -3.83
N PHE A 21 -1.31 5.23 -3.72
CA PHE A 21 -2.03 3.99 -4.03
C PHE A 21 -1.85 3.60 -5.50
N ARG A 22 -1.86 4.57 -6.41
CA ARG A 22 -1.66 4.29 -7.83
C ARG A 22 -0.25 3.79 -8.11
N GLN A 23 0.75 4.42 -7.51
CA GLN A 23 2.13 3.98 -7.66
C GLN A 23 2.33 2.56 -7.11
N LEU A 24 1.69 2.27 -5.99
CA LEU A 24 1.75 0.95 -5.40
C LEU A 24 1.13 -0.09 -6.33
N TYR A 25 -0.04 0.23 -6.91
CA TYR A 25 -0.70 -0.65 -7.85
C TYR A 25 0.20 -0.93 -9.07
N ASP A 26 0.84 0.11 -9.61
CA ASP A 26 1.70 -0.05 -10.77
C ASP A 26 2.95 -0.89 -10.47
N ALA A 27 3.39 -0.91 -9.21
CA ALA A 27 4.58 -1.65 -8.79
C ALA A 27 4.29 -3.10 -8.41
N LEU A 28 3.03 -3.52 -8.31
CA LEU A 28 2.68 -4.84 -7.80
C LEU A 28 3.35 -5.98 -8.57
N TYR A 29 3.40 -5.87 -9.90
CA TYR A 29 3.96 -6.93 -10.73
C TYR A 29 5.46 -7.11 -10.50
N ASP A 30 6.13 -6.05 -10.09
CA ASP A 30 7.57 -6.10 -9.80
C ASP A 30 7.86 -6.57 -8.38
N LEU A 31 6.93 -6.33 -7.45
CA LEU A 31 7.14 -6.57 -6.02
C LEU A 31 6.63 -7.92 -5.56
N LEU A 32 5.51 -8.38 -6.11
CA LEU A 32 4.81 -9.54 -5.58
C LEU A 32 4.89 -10.73 -6.52
N LYS A 33 4.82 -11.93 -5.93
CA LYS A 33 4.63 -13.14 -6.70
C LYS A 33 3.25 -13.11 -7.38
N PRO A 34 3.13 -13.68 -8.59
CA PRO A 34 1.88 -13.59 -9.36
C PRO A 34 0.64 -14.05 -8.61
N GLN A 35 0.75 -15.06 -7.77
CA GLN A 35 -0.39 -15.58 -7.03
C GLN A 35 -0.91 -14.62 -5.96
N SER A 36 -0.11 -13.64 -5.55
CA SER A 36 -0.51 -12.65 -4.55
C SER A 36 -1.10 -11.39 -5.15
N ILE A 37 -0.94 -11.16 -6.46
CA ILE A 37 -1.38 -9.92 -7.09
C ILE A 37 -2.89 -9.69 -6.97
N PRO A 38 -3.76 -10.67 -7.25
CA PRO A 38 -5.19 -10.42 -7.11
C PRO A 38 -5.59 -9.99 -5.70
N ASN A 39 -5.02 -10.60 -4.66
CA ASN A 39 -5.30 -10.22 -3.30
C ASN A 39 -4.80 -8.80 -3.01
N ALA A 40 -3.62 -8.47 -3.52
CA ALA A 40 -3.07 -7.12 -3.33
C ALA A 40 -3.94 -6.05 -3.98
N VAL A 41 -4.48 -6.31 -5.16
CA VAL A 41 -5.38 -5.37 -5.83
C VAL A 41 -6.62 -5.11 -4.97
N LEU A 42 -7.20 -6.15 -4.39
CA LEU A 42 -8.36 -6.01 -3.52
C LEU A 42 -8.03 -5.20 -2.27
N VAL A 43 -6.85 -5.43 -1.68
CA VAL A 43 -6.42 -4.68 -0.50
C VAL A 43 -6.26 -3.21 -0.83
N ILE A 44 -5.57 -2.89 -1.93
CA ILE A 44 -5.35 -1.50 -2.33
C ILE A 44 -6.69 -0.80 -2.61
N ALA A 45 -7.59 -1.46 -3.32
CA ALA A 45 -8.89 -0.87 -3.65
C ALA A 45 -9.69 -0.56 -2.38
N ASP A 46 -9.65 -1.45 -1.39
CA ASP A 46 -10.35 -1.26 -0.14
C ASP A 46 -9.81 -0.04 0.62
N TYR A 47 -8.48 0.09 0.72
CA TYR A 47 -7.89 1.23 1.40
C TYR A 47 -8.06 2.53 0.64
N GLN A 48 -8.02 2.48 -0.69
CA GLN A 48 -8.27 3.66 -1.49
C GLN A 48 -9.70 4.17 -1.27
N TYR A 49 -10.67 3.26 -1.20
CA TYR A 49 -12.05 3.62 -0.88
C TYR A 49 -12.13 4.27 0.50
N LYS A 50 -11.51 3.62 1.50
CA LYS A 50 -11.54 4.11 2.87
C LYS A 50 -10.86 5.46 3.03
N ASN A 51 -9.93 5.79 2.14
CA ASN A 51 -9.18 7.03 2.25
C ASN A 51 -10.06 8.28 2.24
N ALA A 52 -11.24 8.19 1.65
CA ALA A 52 -12.20 9.31 1.64
C ALA A 52 -12.78 9.60 3.03
N PHE A 53 -12.65 8.66 3.96
CA PHE A 53 -13.31 8.73 5.27
C PHE A 53 -12.33 8.76 6.44
N VAL A 54 -11.03 8.57 6.19
CA VAL A 54 -10.06 8.49 7.30
C VAL A 54 -9.63 9.88 7.74
N ALA A 55 -9.33 9.99 9.03
CA ALA A 55 -8.86 11.25 9.61
C ALA A 55 -7.38 11.51 9.27
N ASP A 56 -6.58 10.44 9.12
CA ASP A 56 -5.14 10.55 8.88
C ASP A 56 -4.78 9.66 7.70
N THR A 57 -4.46 10.28 6.56
CA THR A 57 -4.15 9.55 5.33
C THR A 57 -2.83 8.79 5.43
N GLU A 58 -1.86 9.31 6.19
CA GLU A 58 -0.59 8.60 6.37
C GLU A 58 -0.80 7.27 7.08
N ILE A 59 -1.59 7.27 8.14
CA ILE A 59 -1.89 6.03 8.87
C ILE A 59 -2.60 5.04 7.96
N ASN A 60 -3.53 5.52 7.15
CA ASN A 60 -4.25 4.66 6.23
C ASN A 60 -3.34 4.01 5.20
N VAL A 61 -2.41 4.77 4.62
CA VAL A 61 -1.47 4.24 3.64
C VAL A 61 -0.53 3.23 4.29
N VAL A 62 -0.02 3.54 5.49
CA VAL A 62 0.85 2.62 6.22
C VAL A 62 0.11 1.33 6.56
N ALA A 63 -1.17 1.43 6.94
CA ALA A 63 -1.98 0.25 7.22
C ALA A 63 -2.15 -0.62 5.97
N CYS A 64 -2.36 0.00 4.80
CA CYS A 64 -2.45 -0.71 3.54
C CYS A 64 -1.17 -1.50 3.26
N LEU A 65 -0.03 -0.84 3.38
CA LEU A 65 1.26 -1.48 3.14
C LEU A 65 1.52 -2.61 4.14
N THR A 66 1.12 -2.42 5.39
CA THR A 66 1.27 -3.44 6.43
C THR A 66 0.43 -4.67 6.09
N GLU A 67 -0.80 -4.48 5.66
CA GLU A 67 -1.66 -5.60 5.29
C GLU A 67 -1.07 -6.36 4.09
N LEU A 68 -0.52 -5.65 3.11
CA LEU A 68 0.16 -6.29 1.99
C LEU A 68 1.35 -7.12 2.46
N MET A 69 2.13 -6.60 3.41
CA MET A 69 3.27 -7.33 3.94
C MET A 69 2.88 -8.61 4.66
N VAL A 70 1.74 -8.58 5.35
CA VAL A 70 1.26 -9.73 6.12
C VAL A 70 0.60 -10.77 5.22
N ASN A 71 -0.16 -10.34 4.21
CA ASN A 71 -1.04 -11.23 3.46
C ASN A 71 -0.53 -11.60 2.07
N CYS A 72 0.52 -10.95 1.58
CA CYS A 72 1.02 -11.20 0.23
C CYS A 72 2.45 -11.69 0.25
N GLU A 73 2.79 -12.50 -0.77
CA GLU A 73 4.14 -13.01 -0.92
C GLU A 73 4.95 -12.09 -1.84
N PHE A 74 6.03 -11.56 -1.31
CA PHE A 74 6.95 -10.70 -2.06
C PHE A 74 8.02 -11.54 -2.75
N LYS A 75 8.44 -11.05 -3.91
CA LYS A 75 9.54 -11.68 -4.65
C LYS A 75 10.85 -11.58 -3.89
#